data_e530b42f70de461f8997dca581ef8fd3
#
_entry.id   e530b42f70de461f8997dca581ef8fd3
#
_cell.length_a   1.000
_cell.length_b   1.000
_cell.length_c   1.000
_cell.angle_alpha   90.00
_cell.angle_beta   90.00
_cell.angle_gamma   90.00
#
_symmetry.space_group_name_H-M   'P 1'
#
loop_
_entity.id
_entity.type
_entity.pdbx_description
1 polymer ?
#
loop_
_entity_poly.entity_id
_entity_poly.type
_entity_poly.pdbx_seq_one_letter_code
_entity_poly.pdbx_strand_id
1 'polypeptide(L)'
;MSIRPFRDIKRKITKEISVGKIKIGGNNPISVQSMTNTLTKEIKKTINQINQISEAGADIVRVSCPDEDSTKALKEIIKNVSVPIVADIHFHYKRAIEAADNGAKCLRINPGNIGDQKKIKEVINAAKNNNCSIRIG
;
A
#
# COMPACT_ATOMS: atom_id res chain seq x y z
N MET A 1 -36.60 1.12 -2.66
CA MET A 1 -36.95 2.37 -1.96
C MET A 1 -35.98 2.59 -0.82
N SER A 2 -35.24 3.66 -0.84
CA SER A 2 -34.28 3.96 0.24
C SER A 2 -35.02 4.39 1.49
N ILE A 3 -34.76 3.74 2.60
CA ILE A 3 -35.32 4.05 3.92
C ILE A 3 -34.70 5.35 4.51
N ARG A 4 -33.68 5.91 3.87
CA ARG A 4 -33.02 7.16 4.28
C ARG A 4 -32.96 8.14 3.11
N PRO A 5 -34.09 8.69 2.68
CA PRO A 5 -34.18 9.41 1.42
C PRO A 5 -33.52 10.78 1.39
N PHE A 6 -32.95 11.30 2.47
CA PHE A 6 -32.70 12.75 2.56
C PHE A 6 -31.32 13.14 3.07
N ARG A 7 -30.31 12.29 2.94
CA ARG A 7 -28.95 12.74 3.16
C ARG A 7 -28.24 12.95 1.84
N ASP A 8 -28.42 14.08 1.24
CA ASP A 8 -27.46 14.62 0.28
C ASP A 8 -26.14 14.87 0.99
N ILE A 9 -25.33 13.84 1.07
CA ILE A 9 -23.98 13.98 1.60
C ILE A 9 -23.15 14.65 0.51
N LYS A 10 -22.95 15.96 0.62
CA LYS A 10 -21.97 16.67 -0.19
C LYS A 10 -20.57 16.20 0.22
N ARG A 11 -20.02 15.27 -0.54
CA ARG A 11 -18.63 14.82 -0.34
C ARG A 11 -17.66 15.92 -0.75
N LYS A 12 -16.67 16.20 0.10
CA LYS A 12 -15.53 17.01 -0.28
C LYS A 12 -14.80 16.34 -1.45
N ILE A 13 -14.56 17.08 -2.51
CA ILE A 13 -13.70 16.63 -3.60
C ILE A 13 -12.26 16.66 -3.11
N THR A 14 -11.68 15.49 -2.91
CA THR A 14 -10.29 15.33 -2.48
C THR A 14 -9.36 15.29 -3.68
N LYS A 15 -8.08 15.52 -3.44
CA LYS A 15 -7.05 15.34 -4.45
C LYS A 15 -6.91 13.86 -4.81
N GLU A 16 -6.86 13.54 -6.10
CA GLU A 16 -6.65 12.19 -6.59
C GLU A 16 -5.20 11.75 -6.41
N ILE A 17 -5.00 10.54 -5.91
CA ILE A 17 -3.71 9.86 -5.89
C ILE A 17 -3.83 8.47 -6.52
N SER A 18 -2.70 7.86 -6.85
CA SER A 18 -2.67 6.53 -7.46
C SER A 18 -1.93 5.53 -6.58
N VAL A 19 -2.52 4.33 -6.44
CA VAL A 19 -1.85 3.14 -5.91
C VAL A 19 -1.79 2.13 -7.06
N GLY A 20 -0.70 2.15 -7.82
CA GLY A 20 -0.64 1.44 -9.09
C GLY A 20 -1.74 1.91 -10.05
N LYS A 21 -2.54 0.97 -10.53
CA LYS A 21 -3.68 1.24 -11.42
C LYS A 21 -4.95 1.74 -10.70
N ILE A 22 -4.96 1.70 -9.37
CA ILE A 22 -6.12 2.10 -8.58
C ILE A 22 -5.99 3.56 -8.20
N LYS A 23 -7.04 4.34 -8.50
CA LYS A 23 -7.10 5.76 -8.17
C LYS A 23 -7.94 5.97 -6.93
N ILE A 24 -7.44 6.79 -6.00
CA ILE A 24 -8.06 7.08 -4.71
C ILE A 24 -8.31 8.58 -4.60
N GLY A 25 -9.48 8.94 -4.13
CA GLY A 25 -9.89 10.34 -3.99
C GLY A 25 -10.54 10.91 -5.25
N GLY A 26 -10.77 12.21 -5.28
CA GLY A 26 -11.52 12.85 -6.36
C GLY A 26 -12.93 12.28 -6.47
N ASN A 27 -13.34 11.94 -7.67
CA ASN A 27 -14.64 11.30 -7.98
C ASN A 27 -14.51 9.78 -8.21
N ASN A 28 -13.38 9.18 -7.84
CA ASN A 28 -13.17 7.76 -8.03
C ASN A 28 -14.02 6.93 -7.04
N PRO A 29 -14.40 5.69 -7.42
CA PRO A 29 -15.11 4.81 -6.51
C PRO A 29 -14.25 4.45 -5.30
N ILE A 30 -14.91 4.06 -4.22
CA ILE A 30 -14.24 3.61 -2.99
C ILE A 30 -13.50 2.31 -3.30
N SER A 31 -12.19 2.30 -3.02
CA SER A 31 -11.36 1.10 -3.16
C SER A 31 -11.51 0.18 -1.93
N VAL A 32 -11.49 -1.11 -2.18
CA VAL A 32 -11.50 -2.14 -1.14
C VAL A 32 -10.08 -2.63 -0.90
N GLN A 33 -9.61 -2.51 0.32
CA GLN A 33 -8.31 -2.99 0.73
C GLN A 33 -8.42 -4.04 1.83
N SER A 34 -7.62 -5.08 1.73
CA SER A 34 -7.40 -6.04 2.80
C SER A 34 -5.90 -6.22 3.06
N MET A 35 -5.57 -7.05 4.02
CA MET A 35 -4.20 -7.25 4.48
C MET A 35 -3.91 -8.74 4.64
N THR A 36 -2.71 -9.17 4.28
CA THR A 36 -2.23 -10.52 4.57
C THR A 36 -1.92 -10.69 6.06
N ASN A 37 -2.03 -11.92 6.54
CA ASN A 37 -1.60 -12.32 7.87
C ASN A 37 -0.45 -13.34 7.85
N THR A 38 0.11 -13.59 6.66
CA THR A 38 1.29 -14.42 6.48
C THR A 38 2.56 -13.64 6.80
N LEU A 39 3.64 -14.33 7.10
CA LEU A 39 4.97 -13.73 7.10
C LEU A 39 5.34 -13.41 5.65
N THR A 40 5.62 -12.16 5.34
CA THR A 40 5.86 -11.70 3.96
C THR A 40 7.05 -12.41 3.31
N LYS A 41 8.07 -12.77 4.08
CA LYS A 41 9.21 -13.57 3.62
C LYS A 41 8.84 -15.00 3.17
N GLU A 42 7.69 -15.51 3.59
CA GLU A 42 7.13 -16.78 3.08
C GLU A 42 6.41 -16.51 1.76
N ILE A 43 7.17 -16.37 0.70
CA ILE A 43 6.73 -15.86 -0.61
C ILE A 43 5.50 -16.60 -1.14
N LYS A 44 5.55 -17.93 -1.22
CA LYS A 44 4.45 -18.74 -1.76
C LYS A 44 3.15 -18.59 -0.98
N LYS A 45 3.24 -18.62 0.34
CA LYS A 45 2.05 -18.44 1.21
C LYS A 45 1.45 -17.06 1.06
N THR A 46 2.31 -16.05 0.97
CA THR A 46 1.89 -14.65 0.80
C THR A 46 1.23 -14.44 -0.56
N ILE A 47 1.81 -14.97 -1.64
CA ILE A 47 1.20 -14.90 -2.98
C ILE A 47 -0.17 -15.58 -2.98
N ASN A 48 -0.29 -16.77 -2.43
CA ASN A 48 -1.56 -17.49 -2.37
C ASN A 48 -2.62 -16.69 -1.61
N GLN A 49 -2.26 -16.10 -0.48
CA GLN A 49 -3.20 -15.31 0.30
C GLN A 49 -3.60 -14.00 -0.43
N ILE A 50 -2.66 -13.33 -1.08
CA ILE A 50 -2.96 -12.14 -1.90
C ILE A 50 -3.94 -12.50 -3.01
N ASN A 51 -3.74 -13.62 -3.69
CA ASN A 51 -4.64 -14.06 -4.76
C ASN A 51 -6.04 -14.38 -4.22
N GLN A 52 -6.15 -15.04 -3.09
CA GLN A 52 -7.44 -15.30 -2.43
C GLN A 52 -8.16 -14.00 -2.07
N ILE A 53 -7.44 -13.04 -1.50
CA ILE A 53 -7.98 -11.72 -1.13
C ILE A 53 -8.44 -10.96 -2.39
N SER A 54 -7.66 -11.00 -3.45
CA SER A 54 -7.99 -10.37 -4.73
C SER A 54 -9.24 -11.00 -5.36
N GLU A 55 -9.33 -12.31 -5.39
CA GLU A 55 -10.50 -13.05 -5.90
C GLU A 55 -11.76 -12.76 -5.09
N ALA A 56 -11.62 -12.50 -3.80
CA ALA A 56 -12.73 -12.10 -2.93
C ALA A 56 -13.20 -10.66 -3.15
N GLY A 57 -12.51 -9.87 -3.99
CA GLY A 57 -12.94 -8.54 -4.41
C GLY A 57 -12.08 -7.38 -3.92
N ALA A 58 -10.92 -7.62 -3.32
CA ALA A 58 -10.03 -6.52 -2.94
C ALA A 58 -9.36 -5.89 -4.17
N ASP A 59 -9.28 -4.57 -4.16
CA ASP A 59 -8.62 -3.77 -5.20
C ASP A 59 -7.14 -3.57 -4.89
N ILE A 60 -6.79 -3.59 -3.62
CA ILE A 60 -5.45 -3.31 -3.08
C ILE A 60 -5.19 -4.29 -1.94
N VAL A 61 -3.96 -4.78 -1.81
CA VAL A 61 -3.55 -5.63 -0.68
C VAL A 61 -2.35 -5.02 0.03
N ARG A 62 -2.41 -4.95 1.35
CA ARG A 62 -1.33 -4.51 2.22
C ARG A 62 -0.58 -5.71 2.77
N VAL A 63 0.75 -5.64 2.76
CA VAL A 63 1.65 -6.64 3.33
C VAL A 63 2.59 -5.99 4.33
N SER A 64 2.91 -6.69 5.40
CA SER A 64 3.87 -6.21 6.42
C SER A 64 5.31 -6.34 5.92
N CYS A 65 6.11 -5.31 6.14
CA CYS A 65 7.54 -5.29 5.78
C CYS A 65 8.38 -4.89 7.00
N PRO A 66 8.47 -5.76 8.02
CA PRO A 66 9.18 -5.44 9.25
C PRO A 66 10.70 -5.55 9.12
N ASP A 67 11.20 -6.29 8.15
CA ASP A 67 12.61 -6.63 8.00
C ASP A 67 13.05 -6.64 6.52
N GLU A 68 14.35 -6.81 6.32
CA GLU A 68 14.96 -6.83 4.99
C GLU A 68 14.54 -8.06 4.18
N ASP A 69 14.34 -9.20 4.81
CA ASP A 69 13.89 -10.42 4.12
C ASP A 69 12.51 -10.23 3.53
N SER A 70 11.63 -9.52 4.25
CA SER A 70 10.30 -9.17 3.76
C SER A 70 10.34 -8.21 2.58
N THR A 71 11.20 -7.20 2.60
CA THR A 71 11.33 -6.25 1.48
C THR A 71 11.96 -6.91 0.24
N LYS A 72 12.92 -7.81 0.42
CA LYS A 72 13.48 -8.61 -0.69
C LYS A 72 12.42 -9.52 -1.32
N ALA A 73 11.59 -10.13 -0.49
CA ALA A 73 10.50 -11.00 -0.94
C ALA A 73 9.47 -10.26 -1.80
N LEU A 74 9.26 -8.96 -1.58
CA LEU A 74 8.29 -8.16 -2.35
C LEU A 74 8.53 -8.23 -3.85
N LYS A 75 9.78 -8.23 -4.30
CA LYS A 75 10.10 -8.27 -5.72
C LYS A 75 9.50 -9.50 -6.40
N GLU A 76 9.61 -10.66 -5.78
CA GLU A 76 9.04 -11.90 -6.30
C GLU A 76 7.52 -11.96 -6.13
N ILE A 77 7.02 -11.52 -4.99
CA ILE A 77 5.58 -11.45 -4.73
C ILE A 77 4.87 -10.59 -5.77
N ILE A 78 5.39 -9.39 -6.02
CA ILE A 78 4.76 -8.42 -6.94
C ILE A 78 4.73 -8.93 -8.38
N LYS A 79 5.74 -9.69 -8.80
CA LYS A 79 5.74 -10.33 -10.12
C LYS A 79 4.62 -11.35 -10.32
N ASN A 80 4.15 -11.95 -9.24
CA ASN A 80 3.22 -13.07 -9.28
C ASN A 80 1.80 -12.70 -8.82
N VAL A 81 1.52 -11.41 -8.64
CA VAL A 81 0.19 -10.92 -8.25
C VAL A 81 -0.26 -9.81 -9.20
N SER A 82 -1.56 -9.64 -9.38
CA SER A 82 -2.12 -8.63 -10.28
C SER A 82 -2.56 -7.35 -9.57
N VAL A 83 -2.82 -7.42 -8.26
CA VAL A 83 -3.27 -6.27 -7.47
C VAL A 83 -2.08 -5.43 -7.00
N PRO A 84 -2.24 -4.09 -6.89
CA PRO A 84 -1.22 -3.25 -6.30
C PRO A 84 -0.99 -3.60 -4.83
N ILE A 85 0.28 -3.54 -4.43
CA ILE A 85 0.72 -3.87 -3.08
C ILE A 85 1.08 -2.61 -2.31
N VAL A 86 0.54 -2.49 -1.11
CA VAL A 86 0.94 -1.50 -0.10
C VAL A 86 1.91 -2.17 0.86
N ALA A 87 3.10 -1.60 1.00
CA ALA A 87 4.08 -2.04 1.98
C ALA A 87 3.85 -1.31 3.31
N ASP A 88 3.57 -2.07 4.35
CA ASP A 88 3.37 -1.54 5.70
C ASP A 88 4.71 -1.50 6.45
N ILE A 89 5.25 -0.30 6.59
CA ILE A 89 6.55 -0.04 7.20
C ILE A 89 6.35 0.37 8.66
N HIS A 90 7.04 -0.31 9.59
CA HIS A 90 6.86 -0.07 11.01
C HIS A 90 7.85 0.92 11.59
N PHE A 91 9.17 0.60 11.61
CA PHE A 91 10.14 1.37 12.38
C PHE A 91 11.40 1.80 11.62
N HIS A 92 11.67 1.24 10.45
CA HIS A 92 12.94 1.46 9.77
C HIS A 92 12.76 2.09 8.40
N TYR A 93 13.26 3.30 8.20
CA TYR A 93 13.12 4.04 6.95
C TYR A 93 13.71 3.32 5.72
N LYS A 94 14.80 2.57 5.90
CA LYS A 94 15.40 1.78 4.80
C LYS A 94 14.44 0.75 4.23
N ARG A 95 13.58 0.16 5.06
CA ARG A 95 12.56 -0.79 4.59
C ARG A 95 11.57 -0.12 3.64
N ALA A 96 11.25 1.14 3.87
CA ALA A 96 10.39 1.92 2.98
C ALA A 96 11.06 2.13 1.61
N ILE A 97 12.33 2.51 1.59
CA ILE A 97 13.09 2.71 0.35
C ILE A 97 13.18 1.40 -0.44
N GLU A 98 13.57 0.32 0.22
CA GLU A 98 13.66 -1.01 -0.39
C GLU A 98 12.33 -1.49 -0.96
N ALA A 99 11.23 -1.27 -0.23
CA ALA A 99 9.90 -1.64 -0.68
C ALA A 99 9.49 -0.87 -1.95
N ALA A 100 9.76 0.42 -2.01
CA ALA A 100 9.51 1.24 -3.19
C ALA A 100 10.35 0.75 -4.39
N ASP A 101 11.63 0.49 -4.18
CA ASP A 101 12.55 -0.01 -5.21
C ASP A 101 12.16 -1.41 -5.71
N ASN A 102 11.54 -2.22 -4.87
CA ASN A 102 11.07 -3.57 -5.20
C ASN A 102 9.66 -3.62 -5.81
N GLY A 103 9.02 -2.48 -6.00
CA GLY A 103 7.78 -2.39 -6.76
C GLY A 103 6.51 -2.18 -5.96
N ALA A 104 6.57 -1.93 -4.67
CA ALA A 104 5.40 -1.49 -3.91
C ALA A 104 4.81 -0.20 -4.52
N LYS A 105 3.49 -0.10 -4.54
CA LYS A 105 2.78 1.04 -5.15
C LYS A 105 2.32 2.07 -4.13
N CYS A 106 2.38 1.73 -2.86
CA CYS A 106 2.14 2.64 -1.75
C CYS A 106 2.98 2.20 -0.54
N LEU A 107 3.50 3.18 0.17
CA LEU A 107 4.19 2.97 1.45
C LEU A 107 3.29 3.49 2.57
N ARG A 108 2.89 2.63 3.47
CA ARG A 108 2.23 3.06 4.71
C ARG A 108 3.31 3.26 5.77
N ILE A 109 3.47 4.49 6.21
CA ILE A 109 4.48 4.89 7.18
C ILE A 109 3.87 5.68 8.33
N ASN A 110 4.52 5.63 9.48
CA ASN A 110 4.32 6.60 10.55
C ASN A 110 5.59 7.45 10.66
N PRO A 111 5.56 8.73 10.26
CA PRO A 111 6.75 9.59 10.27
C PRO A 111 7.39 9.73 11.66
N GLY A 112 6.61 9.59 12.73
CA GLY A 112 7.11 9.61 14.10
C GLY A 112 7.97 8.40 14.48
N ASN A 113 7.89 7.31 13.72
CA ASN A 113 8.56 6.03 14.02
C ASN A 113 9.72 5.69 13.10
N ILE A 114 9.89 6.37 11.96
CA ILE A 114 10.87 5.98 10.93
C ILE A 114 12.16 6.81 10.95
N GLY A 115 12.23 7.86 11.74
CA GLY A 115 13.45 8.63 11.94
C GLY A 115 13.24 10.14 11.82
N ASP A 116 14.36 10.84 11.65
CA ASP A 116 14.40 12.29 11.53
C ASP A 116 13.93 12.79 10.14
N GLN A 117 13.88 14.11 9.98
CA GLN A 117 13.45 14.74 8.73
C GLN A 117 14.31 14.35 7.52
N LYS A 118 15.60 14.10 7.72
CA LYS A 118 16.50 13.68 6.64
C LYS A 118 16.09 12.31 6.11
N LYS A 119 15.84 11.36 7.00
CA LYS A 119 15.40 10.01 6.67
C LYS A 119 14.03 10.02 5.99
N ILE A 120 13.11 10.84 6.47
CA ILE A 120 11.79 11.03 5.84
C ILE A 120 11.94 11.55 4.41
N LYS A 121 12.82 12.52 4.16
CA LYS A 121 13.11 13.03 2.82
C LYS A 121 13.65 11.93 1.89
N GLU A 122 14.51 11.06 2.38
CA GLU A 122 15.01 9.92 1.61
C GLU A 122 13.87 8.97 1.19
N VAL A 123 12.94 8.70 2.10
CA VAL A 123 11.74 7.89 1.80
C VAL A 123 10.87 8.57 0.74
N ILE A 124 10.62 9.86 0.87
CA ILE A 124 9.83 10.63 -0.10
C ILE A 124 10.49 10.60 -1.49
N ASN A 125 11.81 10.76 -1.56
CA ASN A 125 12.54 10.70 -2.83
C ASN A 125 12.45 9.32 -3.48
N ALA A 126 12.61 8.25 -2.71
CA ALA A 126 12.44 6.89 -3.21
C ALA A 126 11.01 6.65 -3.72
N ALA A 127 10.00 7.12 -3.00
CA ALA A 127 8.62 7.02 -3.42
C ALA A 127 8.36 7.77 -4.74
N LYS A 128 8.87 8.99 -4.88
CA LYS A 128 8.77 9.77 -6.11
C LYS A 128 9.44 9.08 -7.30
N ASN A 129 10.64 8.57 -7.10
CA ASN A 129 11.42 7.91 -8.15
C ASN A 129 10.74 6.62 -8.64
N ASN A 130 9.93 5.99 -7.83
CA ASN A 130 9.26 4.74 -8.13
C ASN A 130 7.74 4.90 -8.39
N ASN A 131 7.24 6.12 -8.53
CA ASN A 131 5.80 6.41 -8.68
C ASN A 131 4.95 5.73 -7.58
N CYS A 132 5.44 5.78 -6.38
CA CYS A 132 4.84 5.16 -5.20
C CYS A 132 4.16 6.25 -4.36
N SER A 133 2.90 6.06 -4.00
CA SER A 133 2.21 6.96 -3.08
C SER A 133 2.58 6.68 -1.62
N ILE A 134 2.27 7.60 -0.74
CA ILE A 134 2.55 7.48 0.69
C ILE A 134 1.24 7.60 1.47
N ARG A 135 1.04 6.70 2.41
CA ARG A 135 -0.05 6.73 3.39
C ARG A 135 0.55 7.00 4.77
N ILE A 136 0.05 8.05 5.39
CA ILE A 136 0.39 8.38 6.78
C ILE A 136 -0.54 7.61 7.70
N GLY A 137 0.04 6.89 8.63
CA GLY A 137 -0.71 6.10 9.61
C GLY A 137 -0.30 6.36 11.05
#